data_dd169b3c8bb28718b4de26ddac6b9ca3
#
_entry.id   dd169b3c8bb28718b4de26ddac6b9ca3
#
_cell.length_a   1.000
_cell.length_b   1.000
_cell.length_c   1.000
_cell.angle_alpha   90.00
_cell.angle_beta   90.00
_cell.angle_gamma   90.00
#
_symmetry.space_group_name_H-M   'P 1'
#
loop_
_entity.id
_entity.type
_entity.pdbx_description
1 polymer ?
#
loop_
_entity_poly.entity_id
_entity_poly.type
_entity_poly.pdbx_seq_one_letter_code
_entity_poly.pdbx_strand_id
1 'polypeptide(L)'
;MDWQLVFFIDEHNNEPVKDFILQQSDGAIAEILHVFKLLRQFGTTLGMPYVRKIHKSGIRELRIKHGSDIYRILFCANKGHKFILLHAFLKKEDRLLITDVRLAIRRMNSIKSG
;
A
#
# COMPACT_ATOMS: atom_id res chain seq x y z
N MET A 1 12.79 -8.83 13.80
CA MET A 1 11.46 -8.38 14.27
C MET A 1 10.64 -7.93 13.07
N ASP A 2 9.42 -8.45 12.96
CA ASP A 2 8.58 -8.12 11.81
C ASP A 2 8.05 -6.69 11.87
N TRP A 3 7.87 -6.11 10.69
CA TRP A 3 7.20 -4.83 10.56
C TRP A 3 5.71 -5.01 10.77
N GLN A 4 5.05 -3.98 11.27
CA GLN A 4 3.60 -3.95 11.42
C GLN A 4 2.98 -3.21 10.23
N LEU A 5 1.91 -3.75 9.66
CA LEU A 5 1.15 -3.08 8.61
C LEU A 5 -0.09 -2.48 9.23
N VAL A 6 -0.31 -1.20 9.00
CA VAL A 6 -1.43 -0.45 9.56
C VAL A 6 -2.22 0.15 8.41
N PHE A 7 -3.54 -0.06 8.42
CA PHE A 7 -4.42 0.57 7.43
C PHE A 7 -4.65 2.03 7.82
N PHE A 8 -4.49 2.92 6.85
CA PHE A 8 -4.86 4.31 7.03
C PHE A 8 -6.34 4.41 7.40
N ILE A 9 -6.65 5.23 8.40
CA ILE A 9 -8.03 5.51 8.83
C ILE A 9 -8.31 6.97 8.50
N ASP A 10 -9.38 7.21 7.74
CA ASP A 10 -9.72 8.57 7.33
C ASP A 10 -10.53 9.33 8.39
N GLU A 11 -10.89 10.56 8.10
CA GLU A 11 -11.62 11.45 9.02
C GLU A 11 -13.03 10.95 9.35
N HIS A 12 -13.58 10.07 8.53
CA HIS A 12 -14.90 9.45 8.76
C HIS A 12 -14.78 8.07 9.40
N ASN A 13 -13.58 7.72 9.87
CA ASN A 13 -13.29 6.43 10.49
C ASN A 13 -13.40 5.24 9.53
N ASN A 14 -13.22 5.49 8.24
CA ASN A 14 -13.15 4.45 7.22
C ASN A 14 -11.71 3.99 7.01
N GLU A 15 -11.56 2.73 6.60
CA GLU A 15 -10.26 2.14 6.26
C GLU A 15 -10.25 1.84 4.76
N PRO A 16 -9.93 2.83 3.90
CA PRO A 16 -10.13 2.69 2.46
C PRO A 16 -9.33 1.56 1.81
N VAL A 17 -8.11 1.29 2.28
CA VAL A 17 -7.32 0.19 1.72
C VAL A 17 -7.92 -1.16 2.12
N LYS A 18 -8.32 -1.32 3.37
CA LYS A 18 -8.97 -2.54 3.83
C LYS A 18 -10.28 -2.78 3.07
N ASP A 19 -11.09 -1.74 2.92
CA ASP A 19 -12.36 -1.83 2.20
C ASP A 19 -12.14 -2.25 0.74
N PHE A 20 -11.13 -1.68 0.09
CA PHE A 20 -10.76 -2.07 -1.27
C PHE A 20 -10.40 -3.55 -1.35
N ILE A 21 -9.58 -4.05 -0.43
CA ILE A 21 -9.13 -5.45 -0.42
C ILE A 21 -10.33 -6.40 -0.25
N LEU A 22 -11.23 -6.07 0.67
CA LEU A 22 -12.38 -6.94 0.96
C LEU A 22 -13.36 -7.06 -0.21
N GLN A 23 -13.29 -6.16 -1.20
CA GLN A 23 -14.13 -6.21 -2.40
C GLN A 23 -13.55 -7.10 -3.49
N GLN A 24 -12.32 -7.62 -3.31
CA GLN A 24 -11.66 -8.42 -4.33
C GLN A 24 -12.05 -9.90 -4.23
N SER A 25 -11.67 -10.69 -5.24
CA SER A 25 -11.91 -12.14 -5.22
C SER A 25 -11.07 -12.82 -4.14
N ASP A 26 -11.49 -14.01 -3.72
CA ASP A 26 -10.73 -14.77 -2.71
C ASP A 26 -9.30 -15.03 -3.15
N GLY A 27 -9.09 -15.34 -4.42
CA GLY A 27 -7.74 -15.56 -4.95
C GLY A 27 -6.88 -14.31 -4.91
N ALA A 28 -7.47 -13.16 -5.27
CA ALA A 28 -6.75 -11.88 -5.20
C ALA A 28 -6.41 -11.52 -3.76
N ILE A 29 -7.35 -11.71 -2.84
CA ILE A 29 -7.10 -11.45 -1.41
C ILE A 29 -5.94 -12.32 -0.90
N ALA A 30 -5.93 -13.61 -1.28
CA ALA A 30 -4.86 -14.52 -0.85
C ALA A 30 -3.49 -14.03 -1.34
N GLU A 31 -3.40 -13.57 -2.59
CA GLU A 31 -2.15 -13.01 -3.12
C GLU A 31 -1.73 -11.73 -2.40
N ILE A 32 -2.69 -10.85 -2.13
CA ILE A 32 -2.41 -9.61 -1.38
C ILE A 32 -1.84 -9.96 0.00
N LEU A 33 -2.47 -10.89 0.70
CA LEU A 33 -2.02 -11.31 2.04
C LEU A 33 -0.64 -11.97 2.00
N HIS A 34 -0.35 -12.72 0.94
CA HIS A 34 0.97 -13.31 0.74
C HIS A 34 2.06 -12.21 0.63
N VAL A 35 1.81 -11.20 -0.17
CA VAL A 35 2.77 -10.10 -0.34
C VAL A 35 2.86 -9.26 0.92
N PHE A 36 1.77 -9.08 1.66
CA PHE A 36 1.81 -8.43 2.98
C PHE A 36 2.74 -9.18 3.94
N LYS A 37 2.70 -10.51 3.92
CA LYS A 37 3.60 -11.32 4.74
C LYS A 37 5.08 -11.06 4.38
N LEU A 38 5.39 -10.98 3.09
CA LEU A 38 6.73 -10.66 2.63
C LEU A 38 7.15 -9.26 3.09
N LEU A 39 6.25 -8.29 2.99
CA LEU A 39 6.55 -6.92 3.42
C LEU A 39 6.82 -6.85 4.92
N ARG A 40 6.03 -7.55 5.73
CA ARG A 40 6.28 -7.59 7.18
C ARG A 40 7.60 -8.23 7.52
N GLN A 41 7.97 -9.27 6.79
CA GLN A 41 9.19 -10.05 7.07
C GLN A 41 10.45 -9.29 6.64
N PHE A 42 10.45 -8.72 5.44
CA PHE A 42 11.63 -8.10 4.84
C PHE A 42 11.67 -6.58 5.00
N GLY A 43 10.53 -5.95 5.28
CA GLY A 43 10.47 -4.51 5.57
C GLY A 43 11.02 -3.66 4.44
N THR A 44 11.88 -2.72 4.80
CA THR A 44 12.46 -1.76 3.83
C THR A 44 13.43 -2.42 2.85
N THR A 45 13.83 -3.66 3.07
CA THR A 45 14.69 -4.39 2.13
C THR A 45 13.92 -5.12 1.04
N LEU A 46 12.60 -5.21 1.16
CA LEU A 46 11.79 -5.81 0.10
C LEU A 46 11.80 -4.89 -1.12
N GLY A 47 12.28 -5.40 -2.24
CA GLY A 47 12.40 -4.65 -3.48
C GLY A 47 11.60 -5.24 -4.61
N MET A 48 12.01 -4.95 -5.84
CA MET A 48 11.35 -5.50 -7.02
C MET A 48 11.35 -7.03 -6.98
N PRO A 49 10.30 -7.69 -7.48
CA PRO A 49 9.17 -7.09 -8.21
C PRO A 49 8.04 -6.55 -7.33
N TYR A 50 8.16 -6.60 -6.01
CA TYR A 50 7.07 -6.31 -5.09
C TYR A 50 6.99 -4.84 -4.69
N VAL A 51 8.13 -4.18 -4.48
CA VAL A 51 8.16 -2.80 -3.96
C VAL A 51 9.07 -1.93 -4.82
N ARG A 52 8.59 -0.71 -5.13
CA ARG A 52 9.44 0.32 -5.74
C ARG A 52 9.14 1.68 -5.12
N LYS A 53 10.15 2.53 -5.07
CA LYS A 53 9.98 3.93 -4.67
C LYS A 53 9.35 4.69 -5.82
N ILE A 54 8.34 5.51 -5.53
CA ILE A 54 7.62 6.24 -6.58
C ILE A 54 7.62 7.76 -6.34
N HIS A 55 8.03 8.21 -5.16
CA HIS A 55 8.04 9.63 -4.86
C HIS A 55 9.08 9.95 -3.79
N LYS A 56 9.68 11.13 -3.90
CA LYS A 56 10.73 11.60 -2.97
C LYS A 56 10.25 11.81 -1.54
N SER A 57 8.92 11.91 -1.33
CA SER A 57 8.35 12.06 0.00
C SER A 57 8.43 10.80 0.87
N GLY A 58 8.86 9.68 0.30
CA GLY A 58 8.88 8.39 0.99
C GLY A 58 7.75 7.46 0.63
N ILE A 59 6.88 7.87 -0.31
CA ILE A 59 5.82 6.99 -0.81
C ILE A 59 6.44 5.87 -1.64
N ARG A 60 6.03 4.63 -1.33
CA ARG A 60 6.42 3.44 -2.06
C ARG A 60 5.19 2.74 -2.59
N GLU A 61 5.37 1.95 -3.64
CA GLU A 61 4.31 1.16 -4.26
C GLU A 61 4.54 -0.31 -3.98
N LEU A 62 3.52 -0.97 -3.43
CA LEU A 62 3.47 -2.42 -3.33
C LEU A 62 2.69 -2.95 -4.52
N ARG A 63 3.28 -3.88 -5.27
CA ARG A 63 2.70 -4.45 -6.48
C ARG A 63 2.34 -5.90 -6.25
N ILE A 64 1.08 -6.23 -6.46
CA ILE A 64 0.59 -7.60 -6.29
C ILE A 64 -0.07 -8.04 -7.59
N LYS A 65 0.51 -9.04 -8.24
CA LYS A 65 0.01 -9.58 -9.49
C LYS A 65 -0.93 -10.75 -9.22
N HIS A 66 -2.10 -10.74 -9.85
CA HIS A 66 -3.04 -11.85 -9.81
C HIS A 66 -3.75 -11.95 -11.15
N GLY A 67 -3.50 -13.05 -11.88
CA GLY A 67 -3.99 -13.16 -13.25
C GLY A 67 -3.41 -12.08 -14.14
N SER A 68 -4.28 -11.37 -14.86
CA SER A 68 -3.87 -10.24 -15.69
C SER A 68 -3.91 -8.90 -14.94
N ASP A 69 -4.34 -8.91 -13.69
CA ASP A 69 -4.49 -7.69 -12.90
C ASP A 69 -3.25 -7.41 -12.07
N ILE A 70 -2.97 -6.12 -11.86
CA ILE A 70 -1.94 -5.67 -10.92
C ILE A 70 -2.60 -4.76 -9.90
N TYR A 71 -2.64 -5.23 -8.65
CA TYR A 71 -3.11 -4.44 -7.53
C TYR A 71 -1.95 -3.60 -7.02
N ARG A 72 -2.21 -2.33 -6.78
CA ARG A 72 -1.19 -1.40 -6.32
C ARG A 72 -1.62 -0.79 -5.00
N ILE A 73 -0.73 -0.83 -4.02
CA ILE A 73 -0.98 -0.24 -2.70
C ILE A 73 0.16 0.72 -2.41
N LEU A 74 -0.18 2.01 -2.24
CA LEU A 74 0.79 3.04 -1.90
C LEU A 74 0.90 3.11 -0.39
N PHE A 75 2.13 3.13 0.11
CA PHE A 75 2.39 3.08 1.53
C PHE A 75 3.62 3.89 1.89
N CYS A 76 3.78 4.17 3.18
CA CYS A 76 4.96 4.85 3.71
C CYS A 76 5.38 4.21 5.03
N ALA A 77 6.66 4.38 5.38
CA ALA A 77 7.16 3.97 6.68
C ALA A 77 6.78 5.01 7.74
N ASN A 78 6.57 4.55 8.96
CA ASN A 78 6.27 5.41 10.10
C ASN A 78 7.06 4.92 11.31
N LYS A 79 7.04 5.72 12.38
CA LYS A 79 7.74 5.40 13.62
C LYS A 79 7.22 4.09 14.22
N GLY A 80 8.07 3.40 14.97
CA GLY A 80 7.67 2.17 15.63
C GLY A 80 7.67 0.95 14.73
N HIS A 81 8.48 0.95 13.69
CA HIS A 81 8.65 -0.21 12.81
C HIS A 81 7.33 -0.57 12.11
N LYS A 82 6.65 0.46 11.57
CA LYS A 82 5.33 0.33 10.95
C LYS A 82 5.33 0.85 9.52
N PHE A 83 4.52 0.23 8.69
CA PHE A 83 4.13 0.76 7.38
C PHE A 83 2.66 1.14 7.44
N ILE A 84 2.33 2.33 6.94
CA ILE A 84 0.94 2.78 6.82
C ILE A 84 0.51 2.58 5.37
N LEU A 85 -0.55 1.81 5.17
CA LEU A 85 -1.12 1.54 3.85
C LEU A 85 -2.10 2.65 3.54
N LEU A 86 -1.77 3.50 2.54
CA LEU A 86 -2.42 4.79 2.33
C LEU A 86 -3.52 4.74 1.28
N HIS A 87 -3.29 4.02 0.18
CA HIS A 87 -4.21 4.03 -0.97
C HIS A 87 -4.02 2.75 -1.78
N ALA A 88 -5.11 2.16 -2.22
CA ALA A 88 -5.08 0.95 -3.03
C ALA A 88 -5.94 1.13 -4.27
N PHE A 89 -5.48 0.60 -5.39
CA PHE A 89 -6.21 0.68 -6.64
C PHE A 89 -5.78 -0.43 -7.58
N LEU A 90 -6.66 -0.73 -8.53
CA LEU A 90 -6.41 -1.68 -9.60
C LEU A 90 -6.12 -0.91 -10.87
N LYS A 91 -5.02 -1.25 -11.55
CA LYS A 91 -4.64 -0.57 -12.77
C LYS A 91 -4.30 -1.56 -13.86
N LYS A 92 -4.83 -1.31 -15.04
CA LYS A 92 -4.56 -2.13 -16.22
C LYS A 92 -3.34 -1.63 -17.01
N GLU A 93 -2.98 -0.36 -16.83
CA GLU A 93 -1.83 0.25 -17.48
C GLU A 93 -0.66 0.36 -16.50
N ASP A 94 0.55 0.26 -17.01
CA ASP A 94 1.76 0.27 -16.19
C ASP A 94 2.27 1.68 -15.89
N ARG A 95 1.36 2.61 -15.63
CA ARG A 95 1.74 3.96 -15.21
C ARG A 95 0.94 4.37 -13.99
N LEU A 96 1.59 5.16 -13.13
CA LEU A 96 0.91 5.75 -11.98
C LEU A 96 0.13 6.99 -12.44
N LEU A 97 -1.06 7.14 -11.89
CA LEU A 97 -1.80 8.38 -12.04
C LEU A 97 -1.36 9.36 -10.96
N ILE A 98 -1.18 10.62 -11.39
CA ILE A 98 -0.81 11.69 -10.47
C ILE A 98 -1.83 11.81 -9.34
N THR A 99 -3.10 11.59 -9.64
CA THR A 99 -4.18 11.66 -8.65
C THR A 99 -4.01 10.63 -7.53
N ASP A 100 -3.57 9.41 -7.86
CA ASP A 100 -3.33 8.37 -6.85
C ASP A 100 -2.17 8.75 -5.93
N VAL A 101 -1.09 9.25 -6.50
CA VAL A 101 0.08 9.66 -5.73
C VAL A 101 -0.27 10.87 -4.83
N ARG A 102 -0.99 11.85 -5.36
CA ARG A 102 -1.41 13.02 -4.58
C ARG A 102 -2.30 12.65 -3.40
N LEU A 103 -3.22 11.71 -3.61
CA LEU A 103 -4.07 11.23 -2.53
C LEU A 103 -3.26 10.56 -1.44
N ALA A 104 -2.30 9.70 -1.82
CA ALA A 104 -1.42 9.04 -0.86
C ALA A 104 -0.59 10.05 -0.07
N ILE A 105 -0.04 11.06 -0.73
CA ILE A 105 0.73 12.12 -0.07
C ILE A 105 -0.14 12.89 0.92
N ARG A 106 -1.36 13.25 0.53
CA ARG A 106 -2.27 13.96 1.42
C ARG A 106 -2.59 13.15 2.66
N ARG A 107 -2.85 11.86 2.50
CA ARG A 107 -3.11 10.95 3.62
C ARG A 107 -1.89 10.81 4.52
N MET A 108 -0.72 10.66 3.93
CA MET A 108 0.53 10.59 4.68
C MET A 108 0.75 11.86 5.51
N ASN A 109 0.52 13.03 4.91
CA ASN A 109 0.71 14.31 5.60
C ASN A 109 -0.29 14.50 6.74
N SER A 110 -1.49 13.97 6.63
CA SER A 110 -2.49 14.04 7.70
C SER A 110 -2.04 13.26 8.93
N ILE A 111 -1.30 12.19 8.75
CA ILE A 111 -0.73 11.42 9.87
C ILE A 111 0.38 12.21 10.56
N LYS A 112 1.23 12.87 9.78
CA LYS A 112 2.39 13.60 10.31
C LYS A 112 1.99 14.86 11.07
N SER A 113 0.87 15.48 10.70
CA SER A 113 0.40 16.71 11.35
C SER A 113 -0.54 16.46 12.52
N GLY A 114 -0.92 15.22 12.72
CA GLY A 114 -1.83 14.85 13.81
C GLY A 114 -1.16 14.42 15.10
#